data_534e185552e61d4af35b0e8b33c53258
#
_entry.id   534e185552e61d4af35b0e8b33c53258
#
_cell.length_a   1.000
_cell.length_b   1.000
_cell.length_c   1.000
_cell.angle_alpha   90.00
_cell.angle_beta   90.00
_cell.angle_gamma   90.00
#
_symmetry.space_group_name_H-M   'P 1'
#
loop_
_entity.id
_entity.type
_entity.pdbx_description
1 polymer ?
#
loop_
_entity_poly.entity_id
_entity_poly.type
_entity_poly.pdbx_seq_one_letter_code
_entity_poly.pdbx_strand_id
1 'polypeptide(L)'
;MKNIILLNLLLFISTITLCQDSQGVDLQNNNIENSIENEVSDLTYLLNLNEVQILQITDIVSGINIKNAQVSTMNLVQEDINEMLESNAAAKSIMILKILNENQKVIYLESLN
;
A
#
# COMPACT_ATOMS: atom_id res chain seq x y z
N MET A 1 -28.01 -6.81 10.71
CA MET A 1 -26.84 -6.84 9.84
C MET A 1 -25.84 -5.71 10.11
N LYS A 2 -26.29 -4.48 10.30
CA LYS A 2 -25.37 -3.37 10.61
C LYS A 2 -24.62 -3.55 11.94
N ASN A 3 -25.26 -4.17 12.94
CA ASN A 3 -24.64 -4.38 14.26
C ASN A 3 -23.55 -5.45 14.28
N ILE A 4 -23.61 -6.43 13.36
CA ILE A 4 -22.61 -7.49 13.24
C ILE A 4 -21.32 -6.94 12.59
N ILE A 5 -21.46 -6.02 11.64
CA ILE A 5 -20.33 -5.36 10.97
C ILE A 5 -19.59 -4.44 11.96
N LEU A 6 -20.32 -3.72 12.80
CA LEU A 6 -19.76 -2.88 13.88
C LEU A 6 -19.01 -3.69 14.94
N LEU A 7 -19.54 -4.87 15.29
CA LEU A 7 -18.91 -5.76 16.26
C LEU A 7 -17.60 -6.34 15.72
N ASN A 8 -17.57 -6.70 14.44
CA ASN A 8 -16.35 -7.17 13.78
C ASN A 8 -15.30 -6.08 13.64
N LEU A 9 -15.72 -4.85 13.42
CA LEU A 9 -14.80 -3.71 13.34
C LEU A 9 -14.18 -3.40 14.70
N LEU A 10 -14.96 -3.51 15.78
CA LEU A 10 -14.47 -3.33 17.15
C LEU A 10 -13.47 -4.42 17.56
N LEU A 11 -13.71 -5.66 17.16
CA LEU A 11 -12.78 -6.77 17.39
C LEU A 11 -11.47 -6.60 16.63
N PHE A 12 -11.53 -6.01 15.43
CA PHE A 12 -10.34 -5.74 14.63
C PHE A 12 -9.47 -4.64 15.27
N ILE A 13 -10.09 -3.61 15.82
CA ILE A 13 -9.39 -2.52 16.50
C ILE A 13 -8.69 -3.01 17.77
N SER A 14 -9.32 -3.92 18.52
CA SER A 14 -8.69 -4.47 19.74
C SER A 14 -7.50 -5.38 19.44
N THR A 15 -7.48 -6.07 18.29
CA THR A 15 -6.31 -6.87 17.88
C THR A 15 -5.15 -6.00 17.40
N ILE A 16 -5.43 -4.87 16.78
CA ILE A 16 -4.39 -3.91 16.37
C ILE A 16 -3.72 -3.26 17.59
N THR A 17 -4.49 -2.99 18.63
CA THR A 17 -3.95 -2.40 19.86
C THR A 17 -2.99 -3.34 20.60
N LEU A 18 -3.20 -4.64 20.53
CA LEU A 18 -2.31 -5.65 21.10
C LEU A 18 -0.99 -5.78 20.34
N CYS A 19 -0.98 -5.52 19.03
CA CYS A 19 0.23 -5.55 18.21
C CYS A 19 1.11 -4.31 18.43
N GLN A 20 0.60 -3.23 18.98
CA GLN A 20 1.35 -2.00 19.27
C GLN A 20 2.25 -2.11 20.49
N ASP A 21 2.05 -3.11 21.34
CA ASP A 21 2.86 -3.34 22.54
C ASP A 21 4.17 -4.09 22.28
N SER A 22 4.42 -4.56 21.05
CA SER A 22 5.69 -5.21 20.73
C SER A 22 6.75 -4.16 20.42
N GLN A 23 7.66 -3.99 21.36
CA GLN A 23 8.76 -3.02 21.28
C GLN A 23 9.84 -3.50 20.29
N GLY A 24 10.33 -2.58 19.44
CA GLY A 24 11.43 -2.81 18.51
C GLY A 24 11.05 -2.95 17.05
N VAL A 25 9.79 -3.21 16.76
CA VAL A 25 9.25 -3.27 15.39
C VAL A 25 8.67 -1.90 14.96
N ASP A 26 8.42 -1.03 15.94
CA ASP A 26 7.68 0.22 15.76
C ASP A 26 8.37 1.25 14.84
N LEU A 27 9.72 1.35 14.88
CA LEU A 27 10.44 2.33 14.08
C LEU A 27 10.46 2.00 12.57
N GLN A 28 10.59 0.73 12.22
CA GLN A 28 10.51 0.29 10.82
C GLN A 28 9.08 0.32 10.30
N ASN A 29 8.12 -0.07 11.13
CA ASN A 29 6.71 -0.02 10.78
C ASN A 29 6.23 1.42 10.56
N ASN A 30 6.64 2.36 11.41
CA ASN A 30 6.28 3.76 11.27
C ASN A 30 6.79 4.37 9.97
N ASN A 31 8.00 4.00 9.52
CA ASN A 31 8.54 4.49 8.26
C ASN A 31 7.76 3.93 7.06
N ILE A 32 7.39 2.67 7.11
CA ILE A 32 6.59 2.02 6.06
C ILE A 32 5.19 2.62 6.02
N GLU A 33 4.54 2.78 7.17
CA GLU A 33 3.21 3.38 7.27
C GLU A 33 3.20 4.82 6.75
N ASN A 34 4.16 5.64 7.13
CA ASN A 34 4.29 7.01 6.64
C ASN A 34 4.51 7.05 5.12
N SER A 35 5.30 6.12 4.58
CA SER A 35 5.52 5.99 3.15
C SER A 35 4.24 5.63 2.41
N ILE A 36 3.46 4.70 2.94
CA ILE A 36 2.17 4.28 2.37
C ILE A 36 1.18 5.45 2.39
N GLU A 37 1.04 6.12 3.53
CA GLU A 37 0.14 7.27 3.68
C GLU A 37 0.48 8.39 2.70
N ASN A 38 1.76 8.71 2.55
CA ASN A 38 2.23 9.74 1.65
C ASN A 38 1.92 9.38 0.19
N GLU A 39 2.20 8.16 -0.24
CA GLU A 39 1.94 7.71 -1.59
C GLU A 39 0.44 7.70 -1.91
N VAL A 40 -0.38 7.18 -1.00
CA VAL A 40 -1.83 7.14 -1.16
C VAL A 40 -2.42 8.56 -1.16
N SER A 41 -1.91 9.43 -0.30
CA SER A 41 -2.33 10.84 -0.24
C SER A 41 -2.01 11.56 -1.56
N ASP A 42 -0.81 11.38 -2.09
CA ASP A 42 -0.39 11.97 -3.36
C ASP A 42 -1.27 11.49 -4.51
N LEU A 43 -1.55 10.19 -4.58
CA LEU A 43 -2.43 9.61 -5.59
C LEU A 43 -3.87 10.11 -5.43
N THR A 44 -4.34 10.23 -4.21
CA THR A 44 -5.69 10.74 -3.91
C THR A 44 -5.85 12.16 -4.43
N TYR A 45 -4.85 12.99 -4.19
CA TYR A 45 -4.85 14.38 -4.66
C TYR A 45 -4.77 14.45 -6.19
N LEU A 46 -3.85 13.69 -6.78
CA LEU A 46 -3.61 13.69 -8.22
C LEU A 46 -4.82 13.19 -9.01
N LEU A 47 -5.44 12.12 -8.54
CA LEU A 47 -6.49 11.39 -9.26
C LEU A 47 -7.90 11.68 -8.77
N ASN A 48 -8.03 12.43 -7.68
CA ASN A 48 -9.31 12.68 -7.02
C ASN A 48 -10.05 11.37 -6.69
N LEU A 49 -9.37 10.48 -5.95
CA LEU A 49 -9.88 9.15 -5.62
C LEU A 49 -11.09 9.23 -4.69
N ASN A 50 -12.05 8.34 -4.89
CA ASN A 50 -13.16 8.15 -3.94
C ASN A 50 -12.73 7.24 -2.79
N GLU A 51 -13.57 7.12 -1.76
CA GLU A 51 -13.26 6.36 -0.54
C GLU A 51 -12.95 4.89 -0.82
N VAL A 52 -13.68 4.25 -1.74
CA VAL A 52 -13.48 2.86 -2.12
C VAL A 52 -12.14 2.68 -2.82
N GLN A 53 -11.80 3.57 -3.74
CA GLN A 53 -10.52 3.56 -4.44
C GLN A 53 -9.35 3.76 -3.48
N ILE A 54 -9.49 4.68 -2.50
CA ILE A 54 -8.46 4.93 -1.48
C ILE A 54 -8.17 3.65 -0.70
N LEU A 55 -9.20 2.93 -0.26
CA LEU A 55 -9.01 1.67 0.47
C LEU A 55 -8.32 0.60 -0.39
N GLN A 56 -8.75 0.46 -1.64
CA GLN A 56 -8.19 -0.52 -2.57
C GLN A 56 -6.73 -0.20 -2.90
N ILE A 57 -6.41 1.06 -3.16
CA ILE A 57 -5.05 1.50 -3.47
C ILE A 57 -4.15 1.40 -2.23
N THR A 58 -4.68 1.70 -1.05
CA THR A 58 -3.94 1.50 0.20
C THR A 58 -3.50 0.04 0.37
N ASP A 59 -4.39 -0.91 0.10
CA ASP A 59 -4.06 -2.33 0.16
C ASP A 59 -2.98 -2.71 -0.86
N ILE A 60 -3.06 -2.18 -2.07
CA ILE A 60 -2.06 -2.45 -3.13
C ILE A 60 -0.70 -1.89 -2.73
N VAL A 61 -0.64 -0.63 -2.36
CA VAL A 61 0.61 0.06 -1.98
C VAL A 61 1.23 -0.61 -0.76
N SER A 62 0.42 -0.94 0.23
CA SER A 62 0.87 -1.64 1.44
C SER A 62 1.48 -3.00 1.10
N GLY A 63 0.81 -3.80 0.29
CA GLY A 63 1.29 -5.12 -0.12
C GLY A 63 2.61 -5.05 -0.90
N ILE A 64 2.74 -4.11 -1.81
CA ILE A 64 3.96 -3.92 -2.60
C ILE A 64 5.12 -3.41 -1.72
N ASN A 65 4.86 -2.47 -0.82
CA ASN A 65 5.90 -1.95 0.09
C ASN A 65 6.42 -3.04 1.03
N ILE A 66 5.56 -3.93 1.50
CA ILE A 66 5.97 -5.09 2.30
C ILE A 66 6.85 -6.03 1.47
N LYS A 67 6.47 -6.32 0.23
CA LYS A 67 7.29 -7.14 -0.68
C LYS A 67 8.65 -6.51 -0.94
N ASN A 68 8.69 -5.21 -1.18
CA ASN A 68 9.94 -4.48 -1.40
C ASN A 68 10.86 -4.56 -0.17
N ALA A 69 10.30 -4.42 1.02
CA ALA A 69 11.07 -4.56 2.25
C ALA A 69 11.64 -5.98 2.40
N GLN A 70 10.87 -7.00 2.06
CA GLN A 70 11.33 -8.40 2.09
C GLN A 70 12.45 -8.64 1.09
N VAL A 71 12.33 -8.12 -0.13
CA VAL A 71 13.38 -8.23 -1.17
C VAL A 71 14.70 -7.63 -0.67
N SER A 72 14.63 -6.48 0.00
CA SER A 72 15.80 -5.79 0.54
C SER A 72 16.57 -6.60 1.60
N THR A 73 15.90 -7.54 2.26
CA THR A 73 16.51 -8.42 3.27
C THR A 73 17.03 -9.74 2.70
N MET A 74 16.76 -10.03 1.43
CA MET A 74 17.22 -11.24 0.77
C MET A 74 18.72 -11.17 0.48
N ASN A 75 19.41 -12.29 0.62
CA ASN A 75 20.84 -12.39 0.32
C ASN A 75 21.04 -12.67 -1.18
N LEU A 76 20.71 -11.69 -2.00
CA LEU A 76 20.77 -11.76 -3.45
C LEU A 76 21.78 -10.74 -3.99
N VAL A 77 22.23 -10.95 -5.24
CA VAL A 77 23.01 -9.96 -5.97
C VAL A 77 22.17 -8.72 -6.22
N GLN A 78 22.80 -7.54 -6.22
CA GLN A 78 22.09 -6.27 -6.39
C GLN A 78 21.28 -6.21 -7.69
N GLU A 79 21.75 -6.82 -8.76
CA GLU A 79 21.05 -6.89 -10.04
C GLU A 79 19.71 -7.62 -9.90
N ASP A 80 19.70 -8.77 -9.20
CA ASP A 80 18.47 -9.54 -8.96
C ASP A 80 17.50 -8.76 -8.07
N ILE A 81 18.00 -8.07 -7.06
CA ILE A 81 17.18 -7.20 -6.19
C ILE A 81 16.51 -6.12 -7.05
N ASN A 82 17.26 -5.45 -7.92
CA ASN A 82 16.74 -4.40 -8.78
C ASN A 82 15.66 -4.92 -9.72
N GLU A 83 15.85 -6.10 -10.31
CA GLU A 83 14.83 -6.73 -11.18
C GLU A 83 13.55 -7.03 -10.40
N MET A 84 13.66 -7.53 -9.19
CA MET A 84 12.50 -7.82 -8.35
C MET A 84 11.75 -6.53 -7.95
N LEU A 85 12.47 -5.47 -7.62
CA LEU A 85 11.86 -4.17 -7.29
C LEU A 85 11.16 -3.56 -8.51
N GLU A 86 11.76 -3.64 -9.69
CA GLU A 86 11.14 -3.20 -10.95
C GLU A 86 9.87 -3.99 -11.26
N SER A 87 9.92 -5.31 -11.08
CA SER A 87 8.77 -6.19 -11.27
C SER A 87 7.64 -5.84 -10.30
N ASN A 88 7.97 -5.56 -9.04
CA ASN A 88 6.99 -5.14 -8.04
C ASN A 88 6.37 -3.79 -8.40
N ALA A 89 7.16 -2.85 -8.89
CA ALA A 89 6.67 -1.54 -9.32
C ALA A 89 5.72 -1.67 -10.53
N ALA A 90 6.04 -2.52 -11.49
CA ALA A 90 5.17 -2.80 -12.64
C ALA A 90 3.85 -3.44 -12.19
N ALA A 91 3.91 -4.40 -11.28
CA ALA A 91 2.72 -5.05 -10.72
C ALA A 91 1.82 -4.03 -10.00
N LYS A 92 2.43 -3.13 -9.22
CA LYS A 92 1.69 -2.06 -8.53
C LYS A 92 0.91 -1.21 -9.52
N SER A 93 1.57 -0.75 -10.58
CA SER A 93 0.94 0.09 -11.60
C SER A 93 -0.22 -0.63 -12.30
N ILE A 94 -0.06 -1.90 -12.64
CA ILE A 94 -1.10 -2.70 -13.26
C ILE A 94 -2.32 -2.84 -12.35
N MET A 95 -2.09 -3.11 -11.07
CA MET A 95 -3.18 -3.26 -10.10
C MET A 95 -3.92 -1.93 -9.86
N ILE A 96 -3.19 -0.82 -9.77
CA ILE A 96 -3.79 0.51 -9.61
C ILE A 96 -4.63 0.85 -10.84
N LEU A 97 -4.13 0.61 -12.05
CA LEU A 97 -4.87 0.88 -13.28
C LEU A 97 -6.22 0.16 -13.35
N LYS A 98 -6.31 -1.05 -12.80
CA LYS A 98 -7.57 -1.80 -12.77
C LYS A 98 -8.66 -1.16 -11.91
N ILE A 99 -8.28 -0.32 -10.96
CA ILE A 99 -9.20 0.34 -10.03
C ILE A 99 -9.67 1.69 -10.58
N LEU A 100 -8.89 2.31 -11.45
CA LEU A 100 -9.12 3.66 -11.94
C LEU A 100 -10.16 3.68 -13.08
N ASN A 101 -10.91 4.79 -13.17
CA ASN A 101 -11.73 5.08 -14.36
C ASN A 101 -10.85 5.57 -15.52
N GLU A 102 -11.44 5.75 -16.70
CA GLU A 102 -10.68 6.10 -17.91
C GLU A 102 -9.93 7.43 -17.78
N ASN A 103 -10.54 8.44 -17.19
CA ASN A 103 -9.90 9.75 -16.99
C ASN A 103 -8.73 9.66 -16.01
N GLN A 104 -8.92 8.95 -14.91
CA GLN A 104 -7.87 8.72 -13.91
C GLN A 104 -6.70 7.93 -14.49
N LYS A 105 -6.97 6.95 -15.34
CA LYS A 105 -5.91 6.15 -16.01
C LYS A 105 -4.99 7.04 -16.83
N VAL A 106 -5.54 7.96 -17.61
CA VAL A 106 -4.75 8.89 -18.42
C VAL A 106 -3.82 9.73 -17.54
N ILE A 107 -4.36 10.31 -16.48
CA ILE A 107 -3.59 11.14 -15.55
C ILE A 107 -2.49 10.32 -14.87
N TYR A 108 -2.84 9.11 -14.43
CA TYR A 108 -1.89 8.23 -13.75
C TYR A 108 -0.73 7.82 -14.68
N LEU A 109 -1.04 7.42 -15.91
CA LEU A 109 -0.02 7.04 -16.88
C LEU A 109 0.90 8.21 -17.25
N GLU A 110 0.35 9.41 -17.37
CA GLU A 110 1.16 10.63 -17.60
C GLU A 110 2.10 10.91 -16.42
N SER A 111 1.66 10.63 -15.19
CA SER A 111 2.48 10.85 -13.99
C SER A 111 3.67 9.91 -13.90
N LEU A 112 3.64 8.77 -14.57
CA LEU A 112 4.73 7.78 -14.58
C LEU A 112 5.84 8.11 -15.57
N ASN A 113 5.62 9.06 -16.46
CA ASN A 113 6.61 9.47 -17.49
C ASN A 113 7.50 10.63 -16.95
#